data_e8b7adca5b7b4e6daac91caf9e482ae9
#
_entry.id   e8b7adca5b7b4e6daac91caf9e482ae9
#
_cell.length_a   1.000
_cell.length_b   1.000
_cell.length_c   1.000
_cell.angle_alpha   90.00
_cell.angle_beta   90.00
_cell.angle_gamma   90.00
#
_symmetry.space_group_name_H-M   'P 1'
#
loop_
_entity.id
_entity.type
_entity.pdbx_description
1 polymer ?
#
loop_
_entity_poly.entity_id
_entity_poly.type
_entity_poly.pdbx_seq_one_letter_code
_entity_poly.pdbx_strand_id
1 'polypeptide(L)'
;MIQSGVGMTSARTRERLVLRLAEKGISNVRVLDRFRAIPRHIFIEEALSSRAYEDKALPIGAGQTISQPLIVASKVQELLKDKTLDFKYKKILEIGSGCGFQSAILSGIAEHVYGVERIYSLVKKSSNLIRK
;
A
#
# COMPACT_ATOMS: atom_id res chain seq x y z
N MET A 1 -12.66 -0.27 3.32
CA MET A 1 -11.65 0.40 4.15
C MET A 1 -11.35 1.79 3.59
N ILE A 2 -12.12 2.76 4.01
CA ILE A 2 -11.89 4.16 3.64
C ILE A 2 -11.85 4.96 4.93
N GLN A 3 -10.73 5.59 5.19
CA GLN A 3 -10.58 6.50 6.30
C GLN A 3 -10.06 7.83 5.80
N SER A 4 -10.73 8.89 6.17
CA SER A 4 -10.25 10.25 5.93
C SER A 4 -9.42 10.69 7.14
N GLY A 5 -8.28 11.27 6.87
CA GLY A 5 -7.43 11.85 7.88
C GLY A 5 -7.55 13.38 7.88
N VAL A 6 -6.82 14.00 8.80
CA VAL A 6 -6.70 15.46 8.88
C VAL A 6 -5.22 15.85 8.81
N GLY A 7 -4.94 17.07 8.38
CA GLY A 7 -3.56 17.56 8.27
C GLY A 7 -2.72 16.68 7.36
N MET A 8 -1.60 16.15 7.87
CA MET A 8 -0.66 15.33 7.11
C MET A 8 -1.20 13.94 6.76
N THR A 9 -2.35 13.54 7.30
CA THR A 9 -3.01 12.28 6.95
C THR A 9 -4.25 12.50 6.09
N SER A 10 -4.49 13.72 5.63
CA SER A 10 -5.67 14.06 4.83
C SER A 10 -5.62 13.48 3.42
N ALA A 11 -6.80 13.43 2.78
CA ALA A 11 -6.89 13.02 1.37
C ALA A 11 -6.07 13.94 0.46
N ARG A 12 -5.94 15.22 0.81
CA ARG A 12 -5.10 16.18 0.06
C ARG A 12 -3.63 15.78 0.13
N THR A 13 -3.13 15.43 1.29
CA THR A 13 -1.74 14.99 1.47
C THR A 13 -1.50 13.68 0.73
N ARG A 14 -2.47 12.77 0.78
CA ARG A 14 -2.42 11.52 0.02
C ARG A 14 -2.35 11.78 -1.49
N GLU A 15 -3.15 12.71 -1.99
CA GLU A 15 -3.14 13.07 -3.41
C GLU A 15 -1.79 13.66 -3.83
N ARG A 16 -1.14 14.42 -2.98
CA ARG A 16 0.20 14.92 -3.27
C ARG A 16 1.21 13.79 -3.46
N LEU A 17 1.11 12.72 -2.67
CA LEU A 17 1.94 11.54 -2.88
C LEU A 17 1.64 10.90 -4.24
N VAL A 18 0.37 10.76 -4.59
CA VAL A 18 -0.04 10.18 -5.88
C VAL A 18 0.54 10.99 -7.05
N LEU A 19 0.45 12.31 -6.98
CA LEU A 19 1.03 13.19 -8.01
C LEU A 19 2.54 13.04 -8.09
N ARG A 20 3.21 12.90 -6.95
CA ARG A 20 4.66 12.67 -6.93
C ARG A 20 5.05 11.35 -7.56
N LEU A 21 4.27 10.29 -7.32
CA LEU A 21 4.49 9.00 -7.97
C LEU A 21 4.32 9.11 -9.48
N ALA A 22 3.32 9.84 -9.94
CA ALA A 22 3.11 10.08 -11.36
C ALA A 22 4.31 10.81 -12.00
N GLU A 23 4.84 11.83 -11.31
CA GLU A 23 6.03 12.55 -11.76
C GLU A 23 7.25 11.65 -11.86
N LYS A 24 7.33 10.63 -11.01
CA LYS A 24 8.45 9.68 -10.98
C LYS A 24 8.28 8.48 -11.92
N GLY A 25 7.26 8.48 -12.77
CA GLY A 25 7.09 7.47 -13.81
C GLY A 25 5.97 6.48 -13.61
N ILE A 26 5.16 6.63 -12.57
CA ILE A 26 3.98 5.77 -12.40
C ILE A 26 2.87 6.33 -13.28
N SER A 27 2.60 5.65 -14.40
CA SER A 27 1.61 6.08 -15.39
C SER A 27 0.34 5.24 -15.39
N ASN A 28 0.37 4.07 -14.76
CA ASN A 28 -0.81 3.20 -14.74
C ASN A 28 -1.86 3.76 -13.80
N VAL A 29 -3.03 4.12 -14.35
CA VAL A 29 -4.11 4.76 -13.56
C VAL A 29 -4.64 3.86 -12.44
N ARG A 30 -4.64 2.54 -12.64
CA ARG A 30 -5.09 1.61 -11.60
C ARG A 30 -4.16 1.62 -10.40
N VAL A 31 -2.86 1.74 -10.63
CA VAL A 31 -1.88 1.86 -9.53
C VAL A 31 -2.12 3.15 -8.77
N LEU A 32 -2.23 4.26 -9.48
CA LEU A 32 -2.46 5.56 -8.86
C LEU A 32 -3.77 5.58 -8.06
N ASP A 33 -4.81 4.97 -8.59
CA ASP A 33 -6.11 4.90 -7.91
C ASP A 33 -6.06 4.04 -6.64
N ARG A 34 -5.24 2.99 -6.63
CA ARG A 34 -5.05 2.19 -5.41
C ARG A 34 -4.38 3.02 -4.31
N PHE A 35 -3.39 3.83 -4.67
CA PHE A 35 -2.75 4.73 -3.71
C PHE A 35 -3.68 5.83 -3.21
N ARG A 36 -4.67 6.23 -4.01
CA ARG A 36 -5.72 7.15 -3.56
C ARG A 36 -6.69 6.46 -2.59
N ALA A 37 -7.02 5.21 -2.85
CA ALA A 37 -8.03 4.47 -2.10
C ALA A 37 -7.54 3.96 -0.75
N ILE A 38 -6.24 3.60 -0.64
CA ILE A 38 -5.71 2.95 0.55
C ILE A 38 -5.07 3.99 1.48
N PRO A 39 -5.57 4.13 2.71
CA PRO A 39 -5.02 5.08 3.67
C PRO A 39 -3.74 4.52 4.31
N ARG A 40 -2.59 4.84 3.73
CA ARG A 40 -1.30 4.33 4.18
C ARG A 40 -1.03 4.59 5.66
N HIS A 41 -1.53 5.70 6.19
CA HIS A 41 -1.26 6.09 7.57
C HIS A 41 -1.80 5.11 8.62
N ILE A 42 -2.82 4.31 8.29
CA ILE A 42 -3.35 3.32 9.24
C ILE A 42 -2.46 2.08 9.37
N PHE A 43 -1.52 1.89 8.44
CA PHE A 43 -0.62 0.73 8.41
C PHE A 43 0.69 0.97 9.15
N ILE A 44 0.89 2.16 9.68
CA ILE A 44 2.09 2.52 10.43
C ILE A 44 1.70 2.96 11.85
N GLU A 45 2.70 3.04 12.72
CA GLU A 45 2.47 3.50 14.10
C GLU A 45 1.99 4.93 14.12
N GLU A 46 1.09 5.25 15.06
CA GLU A 46 0.50 6.58 15.17
C GLU A 46 1.55 7.68 15.31
N ALA A 47 2.63 7.40 16.04
CA ALA A 47 3.73 8.35 16.21
C ALA A 47 4.38 8.76 14.88
N LEU A 48 4.28 7.94 13.84
CA LEU A 48 4.85 8.19 12.52
C LEU A 48 3.81 8.58 11.48
N SER A 49 2.54 8.67 11.84
CA SER A 49 1.46 8.88 10.89
C SER A 49 1.60 10.16 10.07
N SER A 50 2.18 11.21 10.64
CA SER A 50 2.43 12.45 9.91
C SER A 50 3.41 12.30 8.74
N ARG A 51 4.20 11.22 8.74
CA ARG A 51 5.18 10.92 7.69
C ARG A 51 4.69 9.86 6.69
N ALA A 52 3.45 9.38 6.87
CA ALA A 52 2.92 8.25 6.11
C ALA A 52 2.91 8.49 4.59
N TYR A 53 2.75 9.74 4.17
CA TYR A 53 2.64 10.08 2.75
C TYR A 53 3.92 10.67 2.17
N GLU A 54 5.02 10.60 2.90
CA GLU A 54 6.35 10.82 2.31
C GLU A 54 6.72 9.59 1.46
N ASP A 55 7.48 9.82 0.41
CA ASP A 55 7.96 8.72 -0.43
C ASP A 55 9.22 8.11 0.18
N LYS A 56 9.04 7.44 1.33
CA LYS A 56 10.13 6.84 2.11
C LYS A 56 9.66 5.55 2.76
N ALA A 57 10.61 4.65 3.03
CA ALA A 57 10.38 3.51 3.92
C ALA A 57 10.30 4.01 5.37
N LEU A 58 9.45 3.39 6.16
CA LEU A 58 9.30 3.72 7.58
C LEU A 58 9.29 2.43 8.41
N PRO A 59 9.74 2.50 9.69
CA PRO A 59 9.69 1.31 10.55
C PRO A 59 8.26 0.92 10.90
N ILE A 60 8.02 -0.40 10.99
CA ILE A 60 6.72 -0.96 11.37
C ILE A 60 6.81 -1.87 12.60
N GLY A 61 7.94 -1.84 13.30
CA GLY A 61 8.21 -2.72 14.42
C GLY A 61 8.91 -4.00 14.00
N ALA A 62 9.39 -4.77 15.00
CA ALA A 62 10.07 -6.05 14.79
C ALA A 62 11.29 -5.95 13.83
N GLY A 63 11.94 -4.79 13.77
CA GLY A 63 13.09 -4.56 12.89
C GLY A 63 12.74 -4.50 11.41
N GLN A 64 11.46 -4.38 11.06
CA GLN A 64 10.98 -4.37 9.69
C GLN A 64 10.49 -2.98 9.27
N THR A 65 10.32 -2.78 7.97
CA THR A 65 9.85 -1.52 7.41
C THR A 65 8.68 -1.74 6.46
N ILE A 66 7.82 -0.71 6.35
CA ILE A 66 6.92 -0.58 5.22
C ILE A 66 7.75 -0.01 4.05
N SER A 67 7.63 -0.62 2.88
CA SER A 67 8.43 -0.22 1.73
C SER A 67 8.09 1.20 1.26
N GLN A 68 9.07 1.88 0.67
CA GLN A 68 8.88 3.18 0.05
C GLN A 68 7.74 3.10 -0.98
N PRO A 69 6.82 4.09 -1.00
CA PRO A 69 5.68 4.08 -1.93
C PRO A 69 6.07 3.86 -3.40
N LEU A 70 7.11 4.50 -3.88
CA LEU A 70 7.53 4.33 -5.28
C LEU A 70 7.92 2.89 -5.59
N ILE A 71 8.55 2.19 -4.65
CA ILE A 71 8.92 0.79 -4.84
C ILE A 71 7.68 -0.08 -4.97
N VAL A 72 6.70 0.09 -4.08
CA VAL A 72 5.43 -0.65 -4.14
C VAL A 72 4.71 -0.33 -5.45
N ALA A 73 4.59 0.94 -5.79
CA ALA A 73 3.91 1.37 -7.02
C ALA A 73 4.57 0.79 -8.27
N SER A 74 5.91 0.78 -8.32
CA SER A 74 6.66 0.24 -9.45
C SER A 74 6.43 -1.25 -9.63
N LYS A 75 6.41 -2.01 -8.54
CA LYS A 75 6.12 -3.45 -8.59
C LYS A 75 4.73 -3.73 -9.12
N VAL A 76 3.74 -3.00 -8.62
CA VAL A 76 2.34 -3.20 -9.03
C VAL A 76 2.16 -2.79 -10.48
N GLN A 77 2.78 -1.69 -10.91
CA GLN A 77 2.75 -1.27 -12.31
C GLN A 77 3.33 -2.34 -13.23
N GLU A 78 4.42 -2.98 -12.82
CA GLU A 78 5.02 -4.07 -13.60
C GLU A 78 4.07 -5.26 -13.72
N LEU A 79 3.34 -5.59 -12.65
CA LEU A 79 2.33 -6.65 -12.68
C LEU A 79 1.18 -6.34 -13.65
N LEU A 80 0.86 -5.09 -13.85
CA LEU A 80 -0.24 -4.66 -14.72
C LEU A 80 0.21 -4.30 -16.14
N LYS A 81 1.49 -4.41 -16.43
CA LYS A 81 2.04 -4.11 -17.75
C LYS A 81 1.35 -4.95 -18.82
N ASP A 82 0.91 -4.30 -19.89
CA ASP A 82 0.22 -4.94 -21.03
C ASP A 82 -1.12 -5.60 -20.66
N LYS A 83 -1.70 -5.24 -19.51
CA LYS A 83 -3.01 -5.73 -19.09
C LYS A 83 -4.09 -4.68 -19.37
N THR A 84 -5.31 -5.15 -19.61
CA THR A 84 -6.48 -4.28 -19.78
C THR A 84 -6.88 -3.64 -18.45
N LEU A 85 -7.67 -2.57 -18.51
CA LEU A 85 -8.11 -1.84 -17.31
C LEU A 85 -8.99 -2.66 -16.38
N ASP A 86 -9.67 -3.67 -16.89
CA ASP A 86 -10.55 -4.55 -16.12
C ASP A 86 -9.90 -5.86 -15.72
N PHE A 87 -8.64 -6.08 -16.12
CA PHE A 87 -7.92 -7.31 -15.79
C PHE A 87 -7.74 -7.46 -14.28
N LYS A 88 -7.94 -8.69 -13.79
CA LYS A 88 -7.60 -9.07 -12.40
C LYS A 88 -6.90 -10.42 -12.40
N TYR A 89 -5.85 -10.50 -11.61
CA TYR A 89 -5.26 -11.81 -11.30
C TYR A 89 -6.25 -12.60 -10.46
N LYS A 90 -6.30 -13.91 -10.68
CA LYS A 90 -7.11 -14.78 -9.83
C LYS A 90 -6.57 -14.84 -8.42
N LYS A 91 -5.27 -15.05 -8.30
CA LYS A 91 -4.57 -15.17 -7.02
C LYS A 91 -3.22 -14.50 -7.10
N ILE A 92 -2.85 -13.79 -6.06
CA ILE A 92 -1.51 -13.24 -5.87
C ILE A 92 -0.99 -13.77 -4.53
N LEU A 93 0.24 -14.25 -4.51
CA LEU A 93 0.96 -14.61 -3.30
C LEU A 93 1.99 -13.52 -3.03
N GLU A 94 1.90 -12.92 -1.84
CA GLU A 94 2.87 -11.94 -1.39
C GLU A 94 3.74 -12.54 -0.30
N ILE A 95 5.05 -12.57 -0.51
CA ILE A 95 6.01 -13.05 0.46
C ILE A 95 6.54 -11.84 1.25
N GLY A 96 6.46 -11.91 2.58
CA GLY A 96 6.87 -10.81 3.43
C GLY A 96 5.82 -9.70 3.48
N SER A 97 4.58 -10.05 3.81
CA SER A 97 3.45 -9.10 3.77
C SER A 97 3.55 -7.97 4.81
N GLY A 98 4.37 -8.14 5.84
CA GLY A 98 4.66 -7.08 6.81
C GLY A 98 3.41 -6.51 7.47
N CYS A 99 3.22 -5.20 7.33
CA CYS A 99 2.06 -4.51 7.91
C CYS A 99 0.76 -4.67 7.11
N GLY A 100 0.83 -5.25 5.90
CA GLY A 100 -0.35 -5.47 5.06
C GLY A 100 -0.67 -4.34 4.08
N PHE A 101 0.13 -3.28 4.03
CA PHE A 101 -0.13 -2.17 3.11
C PHE A 101 -0.10 -2.63 1.64
N GLN A 102 0.95 -3.33 1.24
CA GLN A 102 1.06 -3.82 -0.14
C GLN A 102 -0.04 -4.83 -0.45
N SER A 103 -0.41 -5.68 0.52
CA SER A 103 -1.55 -6.59 0.36
C SER A 103 -2.84 -5.82 0.05
N ALA A 104 -3.08 -4.71 0.74
CA ALA A 104 -4.23 -3.86 0.50
C ALA A 104 -4.20 -3.23 -0.89
N ILE A 105 -3.03 -2.76 -1.33
CA ILE A 105 -2.85 -2.26 -2.71
C ILE A 105 -3.18 -3.35 -3.72
N LEU A 106 -2.62 -4.55 -3.54
CA LEU A 106 -2.81 -5.68 -4.46
C LEU A 106 -4.25 -6.16 -4.52
N SER A 107 -5.02 -5.99 -3.45
CA SER A 107 -6.41 -6.44 -3.40
C SER A 107 -7.30 -5.79 -4.46
N GLY A 108 -6.88 -4.68 -5.04
CA GLY A 108 -7.60 -4.01 -6.13
C GLY A 108 -7.31 -4.57 -7.51
N ILE A 109 -6.29 -5.42 -7.64
CA ILE A 109 -5.89 -5.99 -8.94
C ILE A 109 -5.95 -7.51 -8.98
N ALA A 110 -6.46 -8.13 -7.92
CA ALA A 110 -6.60 -9.58 -7.82
C ALA A 110 -7.90 -9.95 -7.13
N GLU A 111 -8.44 -11.11 -7.46
CA GLU A 111 -9.61 -11.65 -6.77
C GLU A 111 -9.26 -12.09 -5.35
N HIS A 112 -8.07 -12.69 -5.18
CA HIS A 112 -7.57 -13.14 -3.88
C HIS A 112 -6.10 -12.81 -3.73
N VAL A 113 -5.73 -12.28 -2.56
CA VAL A 113 -4.34 -12.02 -2.19
C VAL A 113 -4.01 -12.83 -0.94
N TYR A 114 -2.94 -13.60 -1.02
CA TYR A 114 -2.43 -14.41 0.10
C TYR A 114 -1.10 -13.82 0.55
N GLY A 115 -1.06 -13.28 1.77
CA GLY A 115 0.16 -12.76 2.35
C GLY A 115 0.81 -13.80 3.24
N VAL A 116 2.10 -13.95 3.13
CA VAL A 116 2.91 -14.82 4.00
C VAL A 116 3.91 -13.95 4.75
N GLU A 117 3.90 -14.06 6.06
CA GLU A 117 4.79 -13.30 6.93
C GLU A 117 5.30 -14.20 8.05
N ARG A 118 6.63 -14.25 8.24
CA ARG A 118 7.21 -15.11 9.27
C ARG A 118 7.14 -14.52 10.68
N ILE A 119 6.93 -13.21 10.80
CA ILE A 119 6.89 -12.53 12.11
C ILE A 119 5.45 -12.48 12.60
N TYR A 120 5.15 -13.30 13.62
CA TYR A 120 3.78 -13.49 14.10
C TYR A 120 3.10 -12.20 14.53
N SER A 121 3.81 -11.31 15.23
CA SER A 121 3.25 -10.03 15.68
C SER A 121 2.76 -9.16 14.51
N LEU A 122 3.47 -9.20 13.37
CA LEU A 122 3.05 -8.47 12.17
C LEU A 122 1.85 -9.13 11.51
N VAL A 123 1.79 -10.46 11.48
CA VAL A 123 0.62 -11.18 10.95
C VAL A 123 -0.63 -10.80 11.72
N LYS A 124 -0.56 -10.83 13.04
CA LYS A 124 -1.70 -10.52 13.90
C LYS A 124 -2.16 -9.07 13.69
N LYS A 125 -1.23 -8.14 13.69
CA LYS A 125 -1.51 -6.71 13.53
C LYS A 125 -2.12 -6.40 12.16
N SER A 126 -1.52 -6.92 11.09
CA SER A 126 -2.01 -6.70 9.73
C SER A 126 -3.36 -7.34 9.49
N SER A 127 -3.59 -8.53 10.02
CA SER A 127 -4.90 -9.20 9.90
C SER A 127 -6.01 -8.37 10.53
N ASN A 128 -5.75 -7.77 11.69
CA ASN A 128 -6.72 -6.91 12.36
C ASN A 128 -7.02 -5.64 11.54
N LEU A 129 -6.01 -5.04 10.91
CA LEU A 129 -6.19 -3.85 10.08
C LEU A 129 -7.01 -4.15 8.82
N ILE A 130 -6.70 -5.24 8.15
CA ILE A 130 -7.34 -5.58 6.86
C ILE A 130 -8.81 -5.96 7.04
N ARG A 131 -9.19 -6.53 8.19
CA ARG A 131 -10.58 -6.89 8.48
C ARG A 131 -11.48 -5.70 8.76
N LYS A 132 -10.92 -4.56 9.06
CA LYS A 132 -11.70 -3.34 9.25
C LYS A 132 -12.02 -2.71 7.89
#